data_b2784377ee46014640e073d96b9331ec
#
_entry.id   b2784377ee46014640e073d96b9331ec
#
_cell.length_a   1.000
_cell.length_b   1.000
_cell.length_c   1.000
_cell.angle_alpha   90.00
_cell.angle_beta   90.00
_cell.angle_gamma   90.00
#
_symmetry.space_group_name_H-M   'P 1'
#
loop_
_entity.id
_entity.type
_entity.pdbx_description
1 polymer ?
#
loop_
_entity_poly.entity_id
_entity_poly.type
_entity_poly.pdbx_seq_one_letter_code
_entity_poly.pdbx_strand_id
1 'polypeptide(L)'
;MQEKIIILDFGSQTTQLIGRRVRELDTYCEIVPYNKFPKEDTTIKGVILSGSPFSVYDKDAFKVDLSEIRGKYPILGICYGAQFMSYTNGGKVEPAGTREYGRAHLTSFCKDNVLFKGVRENTQVWMSHGDTITAIPANFKKIASTDKVDIAAYQIEGENVWGVQFHPEVFHSEDGTQILKNFVVGVCGCKQDWSPASFIESTVAELKAQLGDDKVVLGLSGGVDSSVAAVLLNRAIGKNLTCIFVDHGMLRKNEFKNVMNDYECLGLNVIGVDASEQFFAELAGVTEPEGKRKIIGKGFIDVFDVEAHKIKDVKWLAQGTIYPDCIESLSITGTVIKSHHNVGGLQEKMNLKLCEPLRLLFKDEVRRVGRELGMPEHLITRHPFPGPGLAVRILGDITPEKVRILQDADDIFIQGLRDWGLYDQVWQAGVILLPVQSVGVMGDERTYERAVALRAVTSTDAMTADWAHLPYEFLGKISNDIINKVKGVNRVTYDISSKPPATIEWE
;
A
#
# COMPACT_ATOMS: atom_id res chain seq x y z
N MET A 1 -27.55 0.85 -1.35
CA MET A 1 -26.36 0.79 -2.25
C MET A 1 -25.55 2.05 -2.04
N GLN A 2 -24.24 1.93 -1.90
CA GLN A 2 -23.32 3.04 -1.62
C GLN A 2 -23.09 3.88 -2.87
N GLU A 3 -23.27 5.21 -2.76
CA GLU A 3 -22.91 6.14 -3.83
C GLU A 3 -21.40 6.14 -4.05
N LYS A 4 -20.96 6.26 -5.31
CA LYS A 4 -19.53 6.16 -5.63
C LYS A 4 -19.04 7.09 -6.73
N ILE A 5 -17.76 7.39 -6.67
CA ILE A 5 -16.98 7.97 -7.76
C ILE A 5 -16.25 6.85 -8.51
N ILE A 6 -16.32 6.86 -9.83
CA ILE A 6 -15.51 5.97 -10.66
C ILE A 6 -14.25 6.73 -11.10
N ILE A 7 -13.09 6.10 -10.91
CA ILE A 7 -11.81 6.61 -11.38
C ILE A 7 -11.37 5.73 -12.55
N LEU A 8 -11.32 6.29 -13.75
CA LEU A 8 -10.80 5.60 -14.93
C LEU A 8 -9.28 5.70 -14.92
N ASP A 9 -8.65 4.53 -14.84
CA ASP A 9 -7.20 4.43 -14.79
C ASP A 9 -6.59 4.38 -16.19
N PHE A 10 -5.80 5.39 -16.52
CA PHE A 10 -5.01 5.48 -17.75
C PHE A 10 -3.53 5.11 -17.51
N GLY A 11 -3.24 4.33 -16.46
CA GLY A 11 -1.91 3.82 -16.17
C GLY A 11 -1.00 4.79 -15.40
N SER A 12 -1.55 5.83 -14.77
CA SER A 12 -0.75 6.74 -13.95
C SER A 12 -0.30 6.10 -12.66
N GLN A 13 0.93 6.37 -12.26
CA GLN A 13 1.44 5.99 -10.94
C GLN A 13 0.67 6.64 -9.78
N THR A 14 -0.01 7.76 -10.04
CA THR A 14 -0.76 8.52 -9.03
C THR A 14 -2.25 8.15 -8.99
N THR A 15 -2.74 7.22 -9.82
CA THR A 15 -4.17 6.85 -9.84
C THR A 15 -4.65 6.39 -8.46
N GLN A 16 -3.85 5.59 -7.75
CA GLN A 16 -4.20 5.15 -6.39
C GLN A 16 -4.30 6.31 -5.41
N LEU A 17 -3.50 7.38 -5.58
CA LEU A 17 -3.57 8.57 -4.74
C LEU A 17 -4.89 9.32 -4.96
N ILE A 18 -5.42 9.37 -6.19
CA ILE A 18 -6.76 9.93 -6.45
C ILE A 18 -7.80 9.18 -5.61
N GLY A 19 -7.79 7.85 -5.66
CA GLY A 19 -8.69 7.01 -4.87
C GLY A 19 -8.58 7.29 -3.37
N ARG A 20 -7.36 7.33 -2.84
CA ARG A 20 -7.12 7.64 -1.41
C ARG A 20 -7.67 9.01 -1.02
N ARG A 21 -7.44 10.06 -1.84
CA ARG A 21 -7.98 11.40 -1.57
C ARG A 21 -9.50 11.44 -1.57
N VAL A 22 -10.16 10.72 -2.47
CA VAL A 22 -11.63 10.59 -2.46
C VAL A 22 -12.11 9.88 -1.18
N ARG A 23 -11.41 8.80 -0.76
CA ARG A 23 -11.73 8.07 0.48
C ARG A 23 -11.49 8.88 1.75
N GLU A 24 -10.48 9.75 1.76
CA GLU A 24 -10.23 10.70 2.85
C GLU A 24 -11.35 11.76 3.00
N LEU A 25 -12.20 11.92 1.98
CA LEU A 25 -13.42 12.71 2.04
C LEU A 25 -14.64 11.89 2.51
N ASP A 26 -14.44 10.75 3.14
CA ASP A 26 -15.47 9.81 3.57
C ASP A 26 -16.44 9.42 2.44
N THR A 27 -15.91 9.36 1.20
CA THR A 27 -16.68 9.01 0.00
C THR A 27 -16.11 7.73 -0.64
N TYR A 28 -16.99 6.81 -0.99
CA TYR A 28 -16.59 5.58 -1.66
C TYR A 28 -16.19 5.84 -3.11
N CYS A 29 -15.15 5.16 -3.60
CA CYS A 29 -14.73 5.19 -4.99
C CYS A 29 -14.19 3.84 -5.45
N GLU A 30 -14.22 3.61 -6.74
CA GLU A 30 -13.61 2.46 -7.39
C GLU A 30 -12.68 2.92 -8.51
N ILE A 31 -11.51 2.30 -8.59
CA ILE A 31 -10.56 2.46 -9.70
C ILE A 31 -10.80 1.30 -10.66
N VAL A 32 -11.08 1.63 -11.90
CA VAL A 32 -11.31 0.64 -12.96
C VAL A 32 -10.44 0.98 -14.18
N PRO A 33 -10.01 -0.01 -14.97
CA PRO A 33 -9.31 0.26 -16.22
C PRO A 33 -10.11 1.22 -17.12
N TYR A 34 -9.43 2.10 -17.85
CA TYR A 34 -10.03 3.14 -18.69
C TYR A 34 -11.17 2.65 -19.61
N ASN A 35 -11.13 1.38 -20.03
CA ASN A 35 -12.09 0.75 -20.95
C ASN A 35 -13.12 -0.17 -20.24
N LYS A 36 -13.20 -0.13 -18.90
CA LYS A 36 -14.08 -0.98 -18.07
C LYS A 36 -15.07 -0.17 -17.24
N PHE A 37 -15.60 0.94 -17.81
CA PHE A 37 -16.63 1.71 -17.13
C PHE A 37 -17.89 0.87 -16.86
N PRO A 38 -18.39 0.80 -15.59
CA PRO A 38 -19.52 -0.02 -15.22
C PRO A 38 -20.86 0.66 -15.59
N LYS A 39 -21.29 0.51 -16.84
CA LYS A 39 -22.42 1.22 -17.47
C LYS A 39 -23.78 1.03 -16.76
N GLU A 40 -23.99 -0.13 -16.18
CA GLU A 40 -25.26 -0.54 -15.53
C GLU A 40 -25.34 -0.13 -14.05
N ASP A 41 -24.26 0.47 -13.50
CA ASP A 41 -24.21 0.84 -12.10
C ASP A 41 -24.88 2.18 -11.84
N THR A 42 -26.05 2.14 -11.20
CA THR A 42 -26.86 3.32 -10.87
C THR A 42 -26.37 4.11 -9.65
N THR A 43 -25.37 3.61 -8.95
CA THR A 43 -24.81 4.27 -7.75
C THR A 43 -23.73 5.30 -8.08
N ILE A 44 -23.30 5.38 -9.35
CA ILE A 44 -22.28 6.31 -9.81
C ILE A 44 -22.78 7.75 -9.73
N LYS A 45 -21.99 8.62 -9.11
CA LYS A 45 -22.27 10.05 -8.97
C LYS A 45 -21.35 10.94 -9.81
N GLY A 46 -20.17 10.46 -10.15
CA GLY A 46 -19.21 11.20 -10.95
C GLY A 46 -18.04 10.34 -11.40
N VAL A 47 -17.26 10.88 -12.34
CA VAL A 47 -16.15 10.18 -12.95
C VAL A 47 -14.88 11.04 -12.89
N ILE A 48 -13.77 10.45 -12.51
CA ILE A 48 -12.43 11.08 -12.57
C ILE A 48 -11.61 10.34 -13.62
N LEU A 49 -10.99 11.06 -14.54
CA LEU A 49 -10.03 10.52 -15.51
C LEU A 49 -8.62 10.78 -14.97
N SER A 50 -7.82 9.74 -14.79
CA SER A 50 -6.47 9.85 -14.24
C SER A 50 -5.46 10.42 -15.23
N GLY A 51 -4.23 10.62 -14.75
CA GLY A 51 -3.06 10.81 -15.61
C GLY A 51 -2.69 9.55 -16.40
N SER A 52 -1.67 9.67 -17.27
CA SER A 52 -1.12 8.56 -18.03
C SER A 52 0.38 8.78 -18.26
N PRO A 53 1.18 7.70 -18.44
CA PRO A 53 2.56 7.82 -18.89
C PRO A 53 2.68 8.15 -20.39
N PHE A 54 1.58 8.07 -21.16
CA PHE A 54 1.55 8.31 -22.60
C PHE A 54 1.18 9.75 -22.97
N SER A 55 1.64 10.19 -24.13
CA SER A 55 1.10 11.36 -24.84
C SER A 55 -0.23 11.01 -25.52
N VAL A 56 -1.11 11.98 -25.68
CA VAL A 56 -2.35 11.82 -26.48
C VAL A 56 -2.08 11.46 -27.95
N TYR A 57 -0.86 11.69 -28.44
CA TYR A 57 -0.40 11.39 -29.80
C TYR A 57 0.22 10.00 -29.95
N ASP A 58 0.55 9.33 -28.87
CA ASP A 58 1.18 8.02 -28.93
C ASP A 58 0.23 7.00 -29.58
N LYS A 59 0.81 6.08 -30.36
CA LYS A 59 0.01 5.01 -31.01
C LYS A 59 -0.67 4.11 -29.99
N ASP A 60 0.00 3.88 -28.87
CA ASP A 60 -0.45 3.03 -27.77
C ASP A 60 -1.18 3.83 -26.69
N ALA A 61 -1.49 5.12 -26.93
CA ALA A 61 -2.24 5.95 -26.01
C ALA A 61 -3.60 5.35 -25.71
N PHE A 62 -3.95 5.34 -24.45
CA PHE A 62 -5.26 4.85 -23.99
C PHE A 62 -6.38 5.79 -24.43
N LYS A 63 -7.30 5.28 -25.21
CA LYS A 63 -8.45 6.03 -25.74
C LYS A 63 -9.74 5.42 -25.23
N VAL A 64 -10.65 6.25 -24.77
CA VAL A 64 -11.97 5.84 -24.27
C VAL A 64 -13.04 6.66 -24.97
N ASP A 65 -14.16 6.00 -25.28
CA ASP A 65 -15.37 6.70 -25.73
C ASP A 65 -16.11 7.26 -24.50
N LEU A 66 -16.11 8.57 -24.37
CA LEU A 66 -16.80 9.28 -23.28
C LEU A 66 -18.29 9.55 -23.57
N SER A 67 -18.82 9.15 -24.72
CA SER A 67 -20.22 9.44 -25.11
C SER A 67 -21.27 8.88 -24.14
N GLU A 68 -20.95 7.77 -23.48
CA GLU A 68 -21.83 7.13 -22.48
C GLU A 68 -21.68 7.71 -21.07
N ILE A 69 -20.67 8.51 -20.82
CA ILE A 69 -20.33 9.12 -19.53
C ILE A 69 -20.71 10.60 -19.54
N ARG A 70 -20.29 11.31 -20.59
CA ARG A 70 -20.51 12.73 -20.76
C ARG A 70 -22.01 13.03 -20.91
N GLY A 71 -22.47 14.05 -20.22
CA GLY A 71 -23.90 14.40 -20.16
C GLY A 71 -24.73 13.60 -19.17
N LYS A 72 -24.20 12.45 -18.67
CA LYS A 72 -24.84 11.67 -17.60
C LYS A 72 -24.23 11.92 -16.23
N TYR A 73 -22.91 12.07 -16.18
CA TYR A 73 -22.15 12.22 -14.95
C TYR A 73 -21.23 13.45 -15.01
N PRO A 74 -21.01 14.14 -13.87
CA PRO A 74 -19.91 15.08 -13.75
C PRO A 74 -18.56 14.39 -14.02
N ILE A 75 -17.64 15.09 -14.72
CA ILE A 75 -16.32 14.56 -15.08
C ILE A 75 -15.22 15.53 -14.63
N LEU A 76 -14.17 15.00 -13.99
CA LEU A 76 -12.92 15.70 -13.72
C LEU A 76 -11.77 14.98 -14.42
N GLY A 77 -11.13 15.61 -15.39
CA GLY A 77 -9.88 15.10 -15.97
C GLY A 77 -8.67 15.66 -15.26
N ILE A 78 -7.73 14.80 -14.89
CA ILE A 78 -6.47 15.15 -14.22
C ILE A 78 -5.33 14.86 -15.20
N CYS A 79 -4.46 15.84 -15.45
CA CYS A 79 -3.28 15.74 -16.31
C CYS A 79 -3.62 15.16 -17.68
N TYR A 80 -3.28 13.91 -17.98
CA TYR A 80 -3.64 13.24 -19.22
C TYR A 80 -5.15 13.26 -19.48
N GLY A 81 -5.98 13.01 -18.47
CA GLY A 81 -7.45 13.06 -18.59
C GLY A 81 -7.94 14.42 -19.09
N ALA A 82 -7.34 15.51 -18.64
CA ALA A 82 -7.63 16.87 -19.13
C ALA A 82 -7.12 17.06 -20.57
N GLN A 83 -5.91 16.62 -20.86
CA GLN A 83 -5.34 16.68 -22.22
C GLN A 83 -6.19 15.87 -23.22
N PHE A 84 -6.56 14.65 -22.84
CA PHE A 84 -7.39 13.76 -23.66
C PHE A 84 -8.74 14.39 -24.01
N MET A 85 -9.44 14.95 -23.01
CA MET A 85 -10.72 15.64 -23.26
C MET A 85 -10.55 16.88 -24.16
N SER A 86 -9.53 17.69 -23.94
CA SER A 86 -9.26 18.86 -24.79
C SER A 86 -8.95 18.42 -26.23
N TYR A 87 -8.03 17.48 -26.41
CA TYR A 87 -7.60 16.99 -27.72
C TYR A 87 -8.74 16.36 -28.53
N THR A 88 -9.52 15.49 -27.92
CA THR A 88 -10.65 14.81 -28.61
C THR A 88 -11.80 15.74 -29.00
N ASN A 89 -11.84 16.94 -28.41
CA ASN A 89 -12.81 17.98 -28.75
C ASN A 89 -12.23 19.09 -29.67
N GLY A 90 -11.03 18.87 -30.23
CA GLY A 90 -10.41 19.80 -31.21
C GLY A 90 -9.48 20.85 -30.58
N GLY A 91 -9.14 20.73 -29.30
CA GLY A 91 -8.08 21.51 -28.66
C GLY A 91 -6.69 21.08 -29.13
N LYS A 92 -5.68 21.84 -28.74
CA LYS A 92 -4.27 21.51 -29.04
C LYS A 92 -3.54 21.14 -27.77
N VAL A 93 -2.82 20.04 -27.86
CA VAL A 93 -1.87 19.57 -26.83
C VAL A 93 -0.52 19.50 -27.53
N GLU A 94 0.51 20.09 -26.99
CA GLU A 94 1.82 20.16 -27.62
C GLU A 94 2.90 19.77 -26.61
N PRO A 95 4.02 19.18 -27.06
CA PRO A 95 5.16 18.95 -26.18
C PRO A 95 5.58 20.26 -25.54
N ALA A 96 5.68 20.30 -24.22
CA ALA A 96 6.15 21.47 -23.50
C ALA A 96 7.60 21.78 -23.93
N GLY A 97 7.90 23.03 -24.26
CA GLY A 97 9.25 23.47 -24.67
C GLY A 97 10.29 23.25 -23.57
N THR A 98 9.84 23.21 -22.32
CA THR A 98 10.57 22.73 -21.14
C THR A 98 9.65 21.79 -20.38
N ARG A 99 10.15 20.62 -20.01
CA ARG A 99 9.39 19.67 -19.17
C ARG A 99 8.96 20.34 -17.89
N GLU A 100 7.67 20.28 -17.55
CA GLU A 100 7.12 20.88 -16.35
C GLU A 100 6.94 19.83 -15.27
N TYR A 101 8.00 19.64 -14.50
CA TYR A 101 8.00 18.77 -13.33
C TYR A 101 8.27 19.60 -12.08
N GLY A 102 7.39 19.44 -11.06
CA GLY A 102 7.60 20.03 -9.75
C GLY A 102 6.54 21.05 -9.34
N ARG A 103 6.94 21.96 -8.48
CA ARG A 103 6.07 22.97 -7.87
C ARG A 103 5.78 24.10 -8.82
N ALA A 104 4.50 24.44 -8.97
CA ALA A 104 4.01 25.64 -9.63
C ALA A 104 2.97 26.33 -8.75
N HIS A 105 2.60 27.58 -9.04
CA HIS A 105 1.58 28.30 -8.30
C HIS A 105 0.47 28.72 -9.23
N LEU A 106 -0.79 28.61 -8.78
CA LEU A 106 -1.92 29.16 -9.50
C LEU A 106 -1.90 30.68 -9.37
N THR A 107 -1.34 31.36 -10.39
CA THR A 107 -1.22 32.83 -10.42
C THR A 107 -2.54 33.52 -10.73
N SER A 108 -3.46 32.81 -11.39
CA SER A 108 -4.82 33.27 -11.70
C SER A 108 -5.78 32.10 -11.73
N PHE A 109 -6.93 32.27 -11.10
CA PHE A 109 -8.06 31.36 -11.23
C PHE A 109 -9.40 32.06 -11.01
N CYS A 110 -10.46 31.46 -11.56
CA CYS A 110 -11.83 31.95 -11.43
C CYS A 110 -12.40 31.59 -10.05
N LYS A 111 -12.43 32.55 -9.12
CA LYS A 111 -12.89 32.37 -7.74
C LYS A 111 -14.35 31.94 -7.64
N ASP A 112 -15.18 32.34 -8.61
CA ASP A 112 -16.60 31.99 -8.67
C ASP A 112 -16.84 30.59 -9.22
N ASN A 113 -15.80 29.93 -9.75
CA ASN A 113 -15.92 28.56 -10.23
C ASN A 113 -16.02 27.59 -9.05
N VAL A 114 -17.01 26.71 -9.08
CA VAL A 114 -17.28 25.76 -8.00
C VAL A 114 -16.04 24.93 -7.64
N LEU A 115 -15.18 24.58 -8.64
CA LEU A 115 -14.01 23.76 -8.41
C LEU A 115 -12.96 24.47 -7.52
N PHE A 116 -12.88 25.80 -7.57
CA PHE A 116 -11.90 26.60 -6.81
C PHE A 116 -12.48 27.28 -5.57
N LYS A 117 -13.68 26.92 -5.17
CA LYS A 117 -14.30 27.47 -3.96
C LYS A 117 -13.46 27.15 -2.71
N GLY A 118 -13.01 28.18 -1.99
CA GLY A 118 -12.20 28.02 -0.79
C GLY A 118 -10.72 27.72 -1.03
N VAL A 119 -10.26 27.75 -2.30
CA VAL A 119 -8.84 27.62 -2.67
C VAL A 119 -8.14 28.97 -2.42
N ARG A 120 -6.94 28.93 -1.86
CA ARG A 120 -6.12 30.10 -1.53
C ARG A 120 -5.53 30.74 -2.80
N GLU A 121 -5.37 32.03 -2.77
CA GLU A 121 -4.62 32.76 -3.82
C GLU A 121 -3.17 32.27 -3.84
N ASN A 122 -2.63 32.13 -5.04
CA ASN A 122 -1.25 31.70 -5.28
C ASN A 122 -0.93 30.32 -4.65
N THR A 123 -1.94 29.46 -4.49
CA THR A 123 -1.75 28.11 -3.95
C THR A 123 -0.76 27.31 -4.78
N GLN A 124 0.09 26.51 -4.11
CA GLN A 124 1.01 25.60 -4.76
C GLN A 124 0.28 24.39 -5.34
N VAL A 125 0.61 24.04 -6.57
CA VAL A 125 0.16 22.83 -7.26
C VAL A 125 1.35 22.04 -7.80
N TRP A 126 1.17 20.73 -8.01
CA TRP A 126 2.19 19.87 -8.57
C TRP A 126 1.95 19.60 -10.04
N MET A 127 2.94 19.93 -10.85
CA MET A 127 2.98 19.63 -12.28
C MET A 127 3.84 18.40 -12.52
N SER A 128 3.39 17.52 -13.44
CA SER A 128 4.15 16.32 -13.83
C SER A 128 3.74 15.88 -15.24
N HIS A 129 4.10 16.68 -16.24
CA HIS A 129 3.72 16.41 -17.62
C HIS A 129 4.80 16.82 -18.62
N GLY A 130 4.89 16.05 -19.71
CA GLY A 130 5.74 16.35 -20.87
C GLY A 130 5.02 17.15 -21.95
N ASP A 131 3.68 17.06 -22.00
CA ASP A 131 2.81 17.77 -22.93
C ASP A 131 1.95 18.78 -22.19
N THR A 132 1.62 19.88 -22.85
CA THR A 132 0.77 20.95 -22.27
C THR A 132 -0.38 21.32 -23.20
N ILE A 133 -1.50 21.73 -22.62
CA ILE A 133 -2.66 22.22 -23.39
C ILE A 133 -2.35 23.66 -23.81
N THR A 134 -2.15 23.87 -25.12
CA THR A 134 -1.84 25.19 -25.70
C THR A 134 -3.06 25.91 -26.26
N ALA A 135 -4.10 25.19 -26.62
CA ALA A 135 -5.39 25.76 -27.02
C ALA A 135 -6.55 24.85 -26.63
N ILE A 136 -7.65 25.47 -26.23
CA ILE A 136 -8.91 24.78 -25.91
C ILE A 136 -10.00 25.14 -26.94
N PRO A 137 -10.99 24.24 -27.16
CA PRO A 137 -12.13 24.52 -28.04
C PRO A 137 -12.92 25.75 -27.62
N ALA A 138 -13.68 26.35 -28.55
CA ALA A 138 -14.42 27.58 -28.29
C ALA A 138 -15.49 27.49 -27.19
N ASN A 139 -16.01 26.29 -26.94
CA ASN A 139 -16.97 26.01 -25.87
C ASN A 139 -16.30 25.61 -24.54
N PHE A 140 -14.96 25.71 -24.47
CA PHE A 140 -14.23 25.48 -23.22
C PHE A 140 -13.79 26.83 -22.65
N LYS A 141 -13.99 27.02 -21.35
CA LYS A 141 -13.60 28.23 -20.64
C LYS A 141 -12.37 27.96 -19.80
N LYS A 142 -11.31 28.72 -20.02
CA LYS A 142 -10.14 28.71 -19.14
C LYS A 142 -10.54 29.22 -17.76
N ILE A 143 -10.20 28.49 -16.71
CA ILE A 143 -10.54 28.82 -15.32
C ILE A 143 -9.35 28.93 -14.40
N ALA A 144 -8.13 28.53 -14.80
CA ALA A 144 -6.91 28.78 -14.05
C ALA A 144 -5.67 28.79 -14.94
N SER A 145 -4.63 29.49 -14.47
CA SER A 145 -3.31 29.60 -15.09
C SER A 145 -2.21 29.55 -14.01
N THR A 146 -1.01 29.12 -14.42
CA THR A 146 0.24 29.33 -13.67
C THR A 146 1.12 30.34 -14.41
N ASP A 147 2.28 30.65 -13.86
CA ASP A 147 3.29 31.50 -14.51
C ASP A 147 3.85 30.89 -15.80
N LYS A 148 3.78 29.56 -15.97
CA LYS A 148 4.31 28.84 -17.11
C LYS A 148 3.23 28.21 -17.99
N VAL A 149 2.11 27.80 -17.39
CA VAL A 149 1.00 27.12 -18.09
C VAL A 149 -0.20 28.05 -18.16
N ASP A 150 -0.47 28.56 -19.36
CA ASP A 150 -1.61 29.46 -19.57
C ASP A 150 -2.95 28.77 -19.30
N ILE A 151 -3.10 27.50 -19.68
CA ILE A 151 -4.33 26.72 -19.49
C ILE A 151 -4.06 25.63 -18.44
N ALA A 152 -3.94 26.04 -17.18
CA ALA A 152 -3.76 25.09 -16.05
C ALA A 152 -5.06 24.38 -15.65
N ALA A 153 -6.21 24.98 -15.93
CA ALA A 153 -7.51 24.36 -15.80
C ALA A 153 -8.57 24.99 -16.72
N TYR A 154 -9.55 24.18 -17.08
CA TYR A 154 -10.69 24.61 -17.88
C TYR A 154 -11.99 23.95 -17.41
N GLN A 155 -13.12 24.52 -17.84
CA GLN A 155 -14.47 23.96 -17.73
C GLN A 155 -15.13 23.95 -19.12
N ILE A 156 -15.89 22.91 -19.44
CA ILE A 156 -16.74 22.88 -20.63
C ILE A 156 -18.02 23.64 -20.32
N GLU A 157 -18.32 24.69 -21.12
CA GLU A 157 -19.48 25.53 -20.88
C GLU A 157 -20.79 24.75 -21.08
N GLY A 158 -21.71 24.92 -20.14
CA GLY A 158 -22.99 24.20 -20.13
C GLY A 158 -22.93 22.74 -19.68
N GLU A 159 -21.75 22.25 -19.27
CA GLU A 159 -21.55 20.88 -18.80
C GLU A 159 -20.85 20.84 -17.43
N ASN A 160 -21.12 19.77 -16.69
CA ASN A 160 -20.40 19.50 -15.43
C ASN A 160 -19.09 18.76 -15.71
N VAL A 161 -18.22 19.35 -16.53
CA VAL A 161 -16.95 18.76 -16.98
C VAL A 161 -15.82 19.75 -16.78
N TRP A 162 -14.78 19.31 -16.06
CA TRP A 162 -13.57 20.09 -15.76
C TRP A 162 -12.33 19.32 -16.15
N GLY A 163 -11.29 20.04 -16.49
CA GLY A 163 -9.94 19.52 -16.68
C GLY A 163 -8.94 20.35 -15.90
N VAL A 164 -8.04 19.68 -15.18
CA VAL A 164 -6.88 20.29 -14.50
C VAL A 164 -5.60 19.65 -15.02
N GLN A 165 -4.60 20.48 -15.37
CA GLN A 165 -3.32 20.01 -15.90
C GLN A 165 -2.39 19.53 -14.77
N PHE A 166 -2.58 20.03 -13.56
CA PHE A 166 -1.84 19.67 -12.36
C PHE A 166 -2.47 18.46 -11.64
N HIS A 167 -1.75 17.93 -10.65
CA HIS A 167 -2.14 16.78 -9.84
C HIS A 167 -2.67 17.21 -8.47
N PRO A 168 -3.99 17.37 -8.28
CA PRO A 168 -4.57 17.74 -6.99
C PRO A 168 -4.44 16.64 -5.94
N GLU A 169 -4.23 15.38 -6.36
CA GLU A 169 -4.14 14.21 -5.49
C GLU A 169 -2.82 14.11 -4.74
N VAL A 170 -1.74 14.74 -5.23
CA VAL A 170 -0.43 14.61 -4.58
C VAL A 170 -0.28 15.60 -3.44
N PHE A 171 0.50 15.23 -2.43
CA PHE A 171 0.74 16.01 -1.21
C PHE A 171 1.26 17.43 -1.48
N HIS A 172 2.03 17.63 -2.55
CA HIS A 172 2.61 18.92 -2.91
C HIS A 172 1.60 19.92 -3.49
N SER A 173 0.38 19.49 -3.81
CA SER A 173 -0.74 20.37 -4.14
C SER A 173 -1.47 20.76 -2.86
N GLU A 174 -1.12 21.93 -2.31
CA GLU A 174 -1.53 22.33 -0.97
C GLU A 174 -3.05 22.38 -0.75
N ASP A 175 -3.80 22.89 -1.73
CA ASP A 175 -5.27 22.94 -1.71
C ASP A 175 -5.90 21.83 -2.60
N GLY A 176 -5.12 20.80 -2.96
CA GLY A 176 -5.57 19.72 -3.83
C GLY A 176 -6.78 18.96 -3.24
N THR A 177 -6.77 18.70 -1.94
CA THR A 177 -7.90 18.07 -1.24
C THR A 177 -9.15 18.93 -1.29
N GLN A 178 -9.02 20.27 -1.19
CA GLN A 178 -10.18 21.18 -1.31
C GLN A 178 -10.76 21.16 -2.72
N ILE A 179 -9.92 21.12 -3.76
CA ILE A 179 -10.36 21.02 -5.16
C ILE A 179 -11.11 19.70 -5.39
N LEU A 180 -10.56 18.57 -4.93
CA LEU A 180 -11.23 17.27 -5.02
C LEU A 180 -12.55 17.24 -4.23
N LYS A 181 -12.60 17.83 -3.02
CA LYS A 181 -13.82 17.96 -2.24
C LYS A 181 -14.89 18.76 -2.97
N ASN A 182 -14.50 19.86 -3.59
CA ASN A 182 -15.43 20.69 -4.37
C ASN A 182 -16.04 19.90 -5.53
N PHE A 183 -15.26 19.04 -6.19
CA PHE A 183 -15.77 18.16 -7.23
C PHE A 183 -16.63 17.04 -6.65
N VAL A 184 -16.11 16.23 -5.75
CA VAL A 184 -16.75 15.00 -5.24
C VAL A 184 -18.01 15.32 -4.44
N VAL A 185 -17.91 16.25 -3.50
CA VAL A 185 -19.04 16.60 -2.61
C VAL A 185 -19.87 17.73 -3.20
N GLY A 186 -19.20 18.78 -3.73
CA GLY A 186 -19.90 19.97 -4.21
C GLY A 186 -20.62 19.76 -5.55
N VAL A 187 -19.94 19.15 -6.54
CA VAL A 187 -20.50 18.96 -7.88
C VAL A 187 -21.23 17.63 -8.00
N CYS A 188 -20.59 16.52 -7.61
CA CYS A 188 -21.20 15.19 -7.72
C CYS A 188 -22.27 14.93 -6.66
N GLY A 189 -22.30 15.71 -5.56
CA GLY A 189 -23.27 15.57 -4.48
C GLY A 189 -23.16 14.24 -3.73
N CYS A 190 -21.96 13.66 -3.67
CA CYS A 190 -21.73 12.42 -2.96
C CYS A 190 -21.95 12.58 -1.46
N LYS A 191 -22.57 11.59 -0.84
CA LYS A 191 -22.66 11.48 0.60
C LYS A 191 -21.28 11.12 1.17
N GLN A 192 -20.97 11.71 2.33
CA GLN A 192 -19.78 11.42 3.10
C GLN A 192 -20.13 10.38 4.18
N ASP A 193 -20.46 9.15 3.75
CA ASP A 193 -20.95 8.06 4.60
C ASP A 193 -20.04 6.82 4.57
N TRP A 194 -18.91 6.89 3.88
CA TRP A 194 -17.89 5.87 3.89
C TRP A 194 -17.09 5.93 5.20
N SER A 195 -17.41 5.07 6.14
CA SER A 195 -16.77 5.00 7.44
C SER A 195 -16.34 3.57 7.79
N PRO A 196 -15.35 3.37 8.69
CA PRO A 196 -14.99 2.04 9.19
C PRO A 196 -16.18 1.26 9.74
N ALA A 197 -17.08 1.90 10.49
CA ALA A 197 -18.26 1.28 11.05
C ALA A 197 -19.24 0.79 9.96
N SER A 198 -19.55 1.63 8.98
CA SER A 198 -20.44 1.25 7.87
C SER A 198 -19.85 0.13 7.02
N PHE A 199 -18.51 0.15 6.80
CA PHE A 199 -17.80 -0.94 6.12
C PHE A 199 -17.90 -2.26 6.89
N ILE A 200 -17.66 -2.24 8.21
CA ILE A 200 -17.75 -3.45 9.04
C ILE A 200 -19.14 -4.07 8.97
N GLU A 201 -20.20 -3.25 9.14
CA GLU A 201 -21.57 -3.74 9.12
C GLU A 201 -21.95 -4.37 7.77
N SER A 202 -21.65 -3.68 6.66
CA SER A 202 -21.94 -4.19 5.31
C SER A 202 -21.13 -5.44 5.00
N THR A 203 -19.81 -5.43 5.27
CA THR A 203 -18.95 -6.57 4.99
C THR A 203 -19.30 -7.81 5.81
N VAL A 204 -19.62 -7.65 7.09
CA VAL A 204 -20.07 -8.76 7.94
C VAL A 204 -21.37 -9.35 7.41
N ALA A 205 -22.32 -8.52 6.96
CA ALA A 205 -23.58 -8.99 6.38
C ALA A 205 -23.35 -9.75 5.06
N GLU A 206 -22.50 -9.21 4.17
CA GLU A 206 -22.11 -9.85 2.91
C GLU A 206 -21.40 -11.19 3.14
N LEU A 207 -20.43 -11.23 4.06
CA LEU A 207 -19.72 -12.45 4.41
C LEU A 207 -20.67 -13.53 4.98
N LYS A 208 -21.62 -13.16 5.83
CA LYS A 208 -22.64 -14.08 6.32
C LYS A 208 -23.49 -14.67 5.21
N ALA A 209 -23.91 -13.82 4.26
CA ALA A 209 -24.71 -14.24 3.13
C ALA A 209 -23.92 -15.14 2.15
N GLN A 210 -22.63 -14.83 1.93
CA GLN A 210 -21.75 -15.56 1.01
C GLN A 210 -21.31 -16.92 1.56
N LEU A 211 -20.91 -16.95 2.82
CA LEU A 211 -20.27 -18.12 3.46
C LEU A 211 -21.28 -19.05 4.14
N GLY A 212 -22.39 -18.52 4.66
CA GLY A 212 -23.38 -19.32 5.38
C GLY A 212 -22.74 -20.11 6.51
N ASP A 213 -22.98 -21.44 6.53
CA ASP A 213 -22.43 -22.39 7.50
C ASP A 213 -21.14 -23.07 7.03
N ASP A 214 -20.60 -22.65 5.88
CA ASP A 214 -19.38 -23.24 5.33
C ASP A 214 -18.16 -22.93 6.19
N LYS A 215 -17.19 -23.87 6.21
CA LYS A 215 -15.93 -23.67 6.90
C LYS A 215 -14.92 -22.93 6.05
N VAL A 216 -14.20 -22.02 6.67
CA VAL A 216 -13.20 -21.14 6.07
C VAL A 216 -11.85 -21.34 6.76
N VAL A 217 -10.78 -21.42 5.97
CA VAL A 217 -9.41 -21.35 6.49
C VAL A 217 -8.76 -20.04 6.07
N LEU A 218 -7.93 -19.50 6.94
CA LEU A 218 -7.17 -18.26 6.72
C LEU A 218 -5.73 -18.45 7.17
N GLY A 219 -4.76 -18.15 6.27
CA GLY A 219 -3.36 -18.03 6.64
C GLY A 219 -3.09 -16.70 7.35
N LEU A 220 -2.58 -16.77 8.57
CA LEU A 220 -2.13 -15.59 9.30
C LEU A 220 -0.64 -15.35 9.06
N SER A 221 -0.29 -14.11 8.71
CA SER A 221 1.10 -13.68 8.54
C SER A 221 1.63 -12.91 9.76
N GLY A 222 0.80 -12.71 10.78
CA GLY A 222 1.11 -11.80 11.88
C GLY A 222 1.03 -10.31 11.50
N GLY A 223 0.72 -10.00 10.25
CA GLY A 223 0.52 -8.64 9.75
C GLY A 223 -0.89 -8.10 10.03
N VAL A 224 -1.04 -6.77 9.97
CA VAL A 224 -2.32 -6.10 10.27
C VAL A 224 -3.45 -6.57 9.34
N ASP A 225 -3.18 -6.79 8.05
CA ASP A 225 -4.22 -7.11 7.06
C ASP A 225 -4.84 -8.49 7.34
N SER A 226 -4.02 -9.52 7.49
CA SER A 226 -4.50 -10.86 7.82
C SER A 226 -5.22 -10.90 9.19
N SER A 227 -4.76 -10.09 10.14
CA SER A 227 -5.40 -9.98 11.47
C SER A 227 -6.77 -9.31 11.38
N VAL A 228 -6.91 -8.20 10.65
CA VAL A 228 -8.21 -7.53 10.44
C VAL A 228 -9.18 -8.42 9.67
N ALA A 229 -8.69 -9.13 8.64
CA ALA A 229 -9.50 -10.10 7.90
C ALA A 229 -10.01 -11.22 8.82
N ALA A 230 -9.16 -11.75 9.71
CA ALA A 230 -9.52 -12.77 10.69
C ALA A 230 -10.62 -12.31 11.64
N VAL A 231 -10.49 -11.08 12.18
CA VAL A 231 -11.49 -10.53 13.13
C VAL A 231 -12.83 -10.25 12.42
N LEU A 232 -12.83 -9.73 11.19
CA LEU A 232 -14.05 -9.56 10.40
C LEU A 232 -14.76 -10.89 10.12
N LEU A 233 -14.01 -11.89 9.67
CA LEU A 233 -14.52 -13.23 9.42
C LEU A 233 -15.04 -13.89 10.70
N ASN A 234 -14.31 -13.79 11.81
CA ASN A 234 -14.75 -14.32 13.09
C ASN A 234 -16.07 -13.68 13.54
N ARG A 235 -16.24 -12.37 13.32
CA ARG A 235 -17.49 -11.65 13.59
C ARG A 235 -18.65 -12.10 12.69
N ALA A 236 -18.34 -12.53 11.44
CA ALA A 236 -19.33 -13.01 10.50
C ALA A 236 -19.74 -14.46 10.74
N ILE A 237 -18.79 -15.39 10.89
CA ILE A 237 -19.01 -16.85 10.86
C ILE A 237 -18.53 -17.57 12.14
N GLY A 238 -17.92 -16.86 13.08
CA GLY A 238 -17.52 -17.40 14.40
C GLY A 238 -16.62 -18.64 14.26
N LYS A 239 -17.06 -19.75 14.88
CA LYS A 239 -16.31 -21.02 14.96
C LYS A 239 -16.06 -21.72 13.61
N ASN A 240 -16.72 -21.29 12.53
CA ASN A 240 -16.49 -21.81 11.20
C ASN A 240 -15.21 -21.29 10.56
N LEU A 241 -14.57 -20.27 11.17
CA LEU A 241 -13.24 -19.80 10.80
C LEU A 241 -12.18 -20.60 11.56
N THR A 242 -11.20 -21.12 10.84
CA THR A 242 -9.94 -21.64 11.40
C THR A 242 -8.78 -20.88 10.79
N CYS A 243 -7.97 -20.27 11.64
CA CYS A 243 -6.76 -19.57 11.22
C CYS A 243 -5.54 -20.48 11.40
N ILE A 244 -4.57 -20.39 10.51
CA ILE A 244 -3.31 -21.14 10.59
C ILE A 244 -2.17 -20.13 10.62
N PHE A 245 -1.33 -20.18 11.66
CA PHE A 245 -0.15 -19.35 11.82
C PHE A 245 1.10 -20.21 11.87
N VAL A 246 2.03 -19.98 10.92
CA VAL A 246 3.22 -20.81 10.74
C VAL A 246 4.45 -20.07 11.26
N ASP A 247 5.19 -20.71 12.17
CA ASP A 247 6.54 -20.32 12.52
C ASP A 247 7.55 -21.01 11.58
N HIS A 248 8.14 -20.24 10.71
CA HIS A 248 9.18 -20.70 9.79
C HIS A 248 10.61 -20.57 10.39
N GLY A 249 10.72 -20.24 11.67
CA GLY A 249 12.00 -20.06 12.36
C GLY A 249 12.68 -18.71 12.13
N MET A 250 12.19 -17.86 11.24
CA MET A 250 12.77 -16.56 10.91
C MET A 250 11.86 -15.39 11.28
N LEU A 251 10.93 -15.63 12.22
CA LEU A 251 10.15 -14.57 12.87
C LEU A 251 11.03 -13.75 13.82
N ARG A 252 10.55 -12.58 14.23
CA ARG A 252 11.23 -11.79 15.27
C ARG A 252 11.25 -12.55 16.61
N LYS A 253 12.11 -12.14 17.51
CA LYS A 253 12.23 -12.74 18.84
C LYS A 253 10.88 -12.76 19.56
N ASN A 254 10.48 -13.93 20.07
CA ASN A 254 9.21 -14.20 20.77
C ASN A 254 7.94 -13.88 19.94
N GLU A 255 8.05 -13.58 18.66
CA GLU A 255 6.93 -13.15 17.84
C GLU A 255 5.83 -14.21 17.76
N PHE A 256 6.17 -15.47 17.52
CA PHE A 256 5.21 -16.55 17.44
C PHE A 256 4.33 -16.62 18.71
N LYS A 257 4.98 -16.61 19.88
CA LYS A 257 4.28 -16.65 21.16
C LYS A 257 3.40 -15.42 21.38
N ASN A 258 3.93 -14.24 21.12
CA ASN A 258 3.21 -12.98 21.32
C ASN A 258 1.97 -12.89 20.41
N VAL A 259 2.13 -13.22 19.12
CA VAL A 259 1.04 -13.22 18.15
C VAL A 259 -0.04 -14.24 18.50
N MET A 260 0.34 -15.46 18.93
CA MET A 260 -0.63 -16.46 19.38
C MET A 260 -1.45 -15.97 20.58
N ASN A 261 -0.80 -15.34 21.57
CA ASN A 261 -1.49 -14.76 22.72
C ASN A 261 -2.46 -13.63 22.31
N ASP A 262 -2.03 -12.75 21.41
CA ASP A 262 -2.87 -11.66 20.90
C ASP A 262 -4.13 -12.20 20.19
N TYR A 263 -3.97 -13.25 19.39
CA TYR A 263 -5.10 -13.87 18.67
C TYR A 263 -6.05 -14.63 19.62
N GLU A 264 -5.53 -15.25 20.65
CA GLU A 264 -6.35 -15.86 21.70
C GLU A 264 -7.21 -14.79 22.41
N CYS A 265 -6.61 -13.64 22.78
CA CYS A 265 -7.33 -12.50 23.34
C CYS A 265 -8.42 -11.94 22.42
N LEU A 266 -8.26 -12.04 21.09
CA LEU A 266 -9.26 -11.66 20.10
C LEU A 266 -10.34 -12.73 19.87
N GLY A 267 -10.27 -13.87 20.57
CA GLY A 267 -11.22 -14.98 20.47
C GLY A 267 -11.15 -15.73 19.13
N LEU A 268 -10.00 -15.69 18.45
CA LEU A 268 -9.79 -16.39 17.19
C LEU A 268 -9.42 -17.86 17.42
N ASN A 269 -9.94 -18.75 16.59
CA ASN A 269 -9.53 -20.15 16.55
C ASN A 269 -8.27 -20.28 15.68
N VAL A 270 -7.09 -20.37 16.31
CA VAL A 270 -5.80 -20.36 15.61
C VAL A 270 -5.04 -21.65 15.89
N ILE A 271 -4.59 -22.30 14.81
CA ILE A 271 -3.64 -23.41 14.83
C ILE A 271 -2.25 -22.82 14.62
N GLY A 272 -1.41 -22.83 15.65
CA GLY A 272 0.00 -22.46 15.55
C GLY A 272 0.84 -23.67 15.13
N VAL A 273 1.66 -23.54 14.10
CA VAL A 273 2.50 -24.61 13.56
C VAL A 273 3.95 -24.18 13.62
N ASP A 274 4.77 -24.87 14.39
CA ASP A 274 6.22 -24.72 14.35
C ASP A 274 6.79 -25.64 13.25
N ALA A 275 7.23 -25.04 12.15
CA ALA A 275 7.86 -25.70 11.03
C ALA A 275 9.33 -25.26 10.86
N SER A 276 9.92 -24.64 11.88
CA SER A 276 11.27 -24.03 11.84
C SER A 276 12.34 -25.00 11.37
N GLU A 277 12.35 -26.26 11.84
CA GLU A 277 13.32 -27.27 11.42
C GLU A 277 13.24 -27.58 9.94
N GLN A 278 12.02 -27.70 9.38
CA GLN A 278 11.82 -27.92 7.94
C GLN A 278 12.39 -26.77 7.12
N PHE A 279 12.04 -25.52 7.46
CA PHE A 279 12.53 -24.37 6.72
C PHE A 279 14.04 -24.20 6.80
N PHE A 280 14.66 -24.45 7.95
CA PHE A 280 16.11 -24.42 8.07
C PHE A 280 16.79 -25.51 7.22
N ALA A 281 16.21 -26.71 7.15
CA ALA A 281 16.74 -27.77 6.30
C ALA A 281 16.65 -27.42 4.80
N GLU A 282 15.54 -26.86 4.36
CA GLU A 282 15.33 -26.47 2.95
C GLU A 282 16.18 -25.25 2.54
N LEU A 283 16.50 -24.35 3.47
CA LEU A 283 17.33 -23.17 3.24
C LEU A 283 18.83 -23.42 3.40
N ALA A 284 19.25 -24.61 3.81
CA ALA A 284 20.66 -24.90 4.05
C ALA A 284 21.52 -24.66 2.81
N GLY A 285 22.52 -23.76 2.91
CA GLY A 285 23.42 -23.41 1.82
C GLY A 285 22.85 -22.49 0.74
N VAL A 286 21.59 -22.02 0.88
CA VAL A 286 20.98 -21.09 -0.05
C VAL A 286 21.39 -19.66 0.30
N THR A 287 22.06 -18.99 -0.62
CA THR A 287 22.59 -17.62 -0.44
C THR A 287 21.87 -16.60 -1.31
N GLU A 288 21.24 -17.04 -2.37
CA GLU A 288 20.57 -16.22 -3.37
C GLU A 288 19.23 -15.68 -2.84
N PRO A 289 19.00 -14.36 -2.84
CA PRO A 289 17.78 -13.75 -2.26
C PRO A 289 16.48 -14.31 -2.84
N GLU A 290 16.39 -14.41 -4.16
CA GLU A 290 15.20 -14.94 -4.82
C GLU A 290 15.00 -16.44 -4.56
N GLY A 291 16.09 -17.20 -4.42
CA GLY A 291 16.09 -18.60 -3.98
C GLY A 291 15.48 -18.76 -2.60
N LYS A 292 15.90 -17.93 -1.63
CA LYS A 292 15.32 -17.90 -0.28
C LYS A 292 13.82 -17.62 -0.31
N ARG A 293 13.40 -16.58 -1.05
CA ARG A 293 11.98 -16.19 -1.18
C ARG A 293 11.12 -17.33 -1.74
N LYS A 294 11.58 -18.01 -2.80
CA LYS A 294 10.87 -19.13 -3.42
C LYS A 294 10.72 -20.34 -2.49
N ILE A 295 11.79 -20.70 -1.78
CA ILE A 295 11.77 -21.81 -0.83
C ILE A 295 10.81 -21.50 0.32
N ILE A 296 10.90 -20.31 0.91
CA ILE A 296 10.03 -19.91 2.01
C ILE A 296 8.57 -19.86 1.56
N GLY A 297 8.31 -19.25 0.40
CA GLY A 297 6.95 -19.18 -0.15
C GLY A 297 6.36 -20.56 -0.40
N LYS A 298 7.13 -21.47 -0.99
CA LYS A 298 6.70 -22.86 -1.20
C LYS A 298 6.46 -23.60 0.12
N GLY A 299 7.39 -23.47 1.08
CA GLY A 299 7.28 -24.12 2.39
C GLY A 299 6.01 -23.67 3.12
N PHE A 300 5.65 -22.38 3.07
CA PHE A 300 4.39 -21.90 3.62
C PHE A 300 3.18 -22.57 3.00
N ILE A 301 3.15 -22.69 1.67
CA ILE A 301 2.07 -23.36 0.94
C ILE A 301 1.96 -24.83 1.38
N ASP A 302 3.07 -25.53 1.45
CA ASP A 302 3.10 -26.96 1.78
C ASP A 302 2.65 -27.20 3.25
N VAL A 303 3.13 -26.41 4.21
CA VAL A 303 2.71 -26.51 5.63
C VAL A 303 1.23 -26.16 5.77
N PHE A 304 0.78 -25.06 5.14
CA PHE A 304 -0.62 -24.65 5.18
C PHE A 304 -1.55 -25.70 4.59
N ASP A 305 -1.20 -26.30 3.46
CA ASP A 305 -1.94 -27.36 2.78
C ASP A 305 -2.14 -28.56 3.70
N VAL A 306 -1.06 -29.02 4.35
CA VAL A 306 -1.11 -30.13 5.31
C VAL A 306 -2.07 -29.85 6.46
N GLU A 307 -2.00 -28.67 7.05
CA GLU A 307 -2.85 -28.28 8.18
C GLU A 307 -4.31 -28.10 7.77
N ALA A 308 -4.54 -27.47 6.62
CA ALA A 308 -5.89 -27.25 6.11
C ALA A 308 -6.61 -28.55 5.77
N HIS A 309 -5.90 -29.57 5.26
CA HIS A 309 -6.48 -30.91 5.01
C HIS A 309 -6.91 -31.66 6.28
N LYS A 310 -6.38 -31.31 7.46
CA LYS A 310 -6.84 -31.90 8.73
C LYS A 310 -8.22 -31.37 9.15
N ILE A 311 -8.65 -30.25 8.56
CA ILE A 311 -9.93 -29.61 8.86
C ILE A 311 -10.97 -30.17 7.89
N LYS A 312 -11.94 -30.92 8.40
CA LYS A 312 -13.00 -31.54 7.56
C LYS A 312 -13.93 -30.48 6.96
N ASP A 313 -14.31 -30.69 5.70
CA ASP A 313 -15.34 -29.91 4.99
C ASP A 313 -15.03 -28.42 4.81
N VAL A 314 -13.75 -28.05 4.66
CA VAL A 314 -13.34 -26.69 4.29
C VAL A 314 -13.75 -26.44 2.83
N LYS A 315 -14.39 -25.27 2.59
CA LYS A 315 -14.81 -24.88 1.25
C LYS A 315 -14.19 -23.56 0.79
N TRP A 316 -13.69 -22.75 1.71
CA TRP A 316 -13.21 -21.42 1.43
C TRP A 316 -11.80 -21.18 1.98
N LEU A 317 -10.98 -20.53 1.15
CA LEU A 317 -9.71 -19.93 1.53
C LEU A 317 -9.90 -18.43 1.67
N ALA A 318 -9.65 -17.89 2.84
CA ALA A 318 -9.65 -16.45 3.04
C ALA A 318 -8.25 -15.85 2.89
N GLN A 319 -8.17 -14.64 2.36
CA GLN A 319 -6.94 -13.88 2.18
C GLN A 319 -7.11 -12.43 2.63
N GLY A 320 -6.04 -11.85 3.19
CA GLY A 320 -5.98 -10.44 3.57
C GLY A 320 -5.59 -9.52 2.41
N THR A 321 -6.00 -9.83 1.18
CA THR A 321 -5.79 -8.99 -0.01
C THR A 321 -6.42 -7.64 0.20
N ILE A 322 -5.70 -6.56 -0.09
CA ILE A 322 -6.18 -5.18 0.01
C ILE A 322 -6.33 -4.54 -1.37
N TYR A 323 -6.97 -3.38 -1.44
CA TYR A 323 -7.34 -2.75 -2.70
C TYR A 323 -6.16 -2.47 -3.64
N PRO A 324 -5.00 -1.97 -3.18
CA PRO A 324 -3.81 -1.83 -4.02
C PRO A 324 -3.37 -3.13 -4.70
N ASP A 325 -3.43 -4.27 -4.01
CA ASP A 325 -3.07 -5.57 -4.58
C ASP A 325 -4.01 -5.97 -5.74
N CYS A 326 -5.31 -5.66 -5.57
CA CYS A 326 -6.32 -5.89 -6.63
C CYS A 326 -6.07 -5.03 -7.86
N ILE A 327 -5.73 -3.75 -7.68
CA ILE A 327 -5.46 -2.82 -8.78
C ILE A 327 -4.18 -3.23 -9.53
N GLU A 328 -3.11 -3.57 -8.81
CA GLU A 328 -1.85 -4.02 -9.40
C GLU A 328 -2.01 -5.31 -10.21
N SER A 329 -2.90 -6.21 -9.79
CA SER A 329 -3.21 -7.44 -10.54
C SER A 329 -4.00 -7.17 -11.84
N LEU A 330 -4.75 -6.06 -11.89
CA LEU A 330 -5.50 -5.60 -13.07
C LEU A 330 -4.71 -4.66 -13.97
N SER A 331 -3.42 -4.46 -13.70
CA SER A 331 -2.53 -3.53 -14.39
C SER A 331 -2.67 -3.62 -15.92
N ILE A 332 -2.93 -2.47 -16.53
CA ILE A 332 -3.16 -2.29 -17.98
C ILE A 332 -1.90 -2.65 -18.78
N THR A 333 -0.72 -2.60 -18.18
CA THR A 333 0.57 -2.86 -18.82
C THR A 333 0.96 -4.34 -18.86
N GLY A 334 0.17 -5.23 -18.27
CA GLY A 334 0.40 -6.69 -18.32
C GLY A 334 1.62 -7.18 -17.55
N THR A 335 2.36 -6.30 -16.89
CA THR A 335 3.47 -6.67 -16.01
C THR A 335 2.92 -6.95 -14.62
N VAL A 336 2.74 -8.22 -14.29
CA VAL A 336 2.48 -8.66 -12.92
C VAL A 336 3.73 -8.32 -12.08
N ILE A 337 3.69 -7.21 -11.37
CA ILE A 337 4.86 -6.69 -10.63
C ILE A 337 5.03 -7.39 -9.27
N LYS A 338 4.00 -8.06 -8.74
CA LYS A 338 4.10 -8.75 -7.43
C LYS A 338 3.57 -10.19 -7.49
N SER A 339 4.52 -11.12 -7.40
CA SER A 339 4.26 -12.55 -7.11
C SER A 339 4.12 -12.83 -5.58
N HIS A 340 4.05 -11.80 -4.74
CA HIS A 340 4.26 -11.94 -3.29
C HIS A 340 3.03 -12.37 -2.48
N HIS A 341 1.83 -12.35 -3.06
CA HIS A 341 0.61 -12.89 -2.46
C HIS A 341 0.25 -14.26 -3.05
N ASN A 342 1.25 -15.07 -3.38
CA ASN A 342 1.11 -16.33 -4.13
C ASN A 342 0.52 -17.47 -3.30
N VAL A 343 -0.60 -17.22 -2.62
CA VAL A 343 -1.49 -18.26 -2.10
C VAL A 343 -2.41 -18.79 -3.22
N GLY A 344 -2.34 -18.22 -4.43
CA GLY A 344 -3.08 -18.68 -5.62
C GLY A 344 -2.86 -20.16 -5.97
N GLY A 345 -1.64 -20.66 -5.74
CA GLY A 345 -1.35 -22.09 -5.89
C GLY A 345 -2.10 -22.99 -4.92
N LEU A 346 -2.47 -22.49 -3.72
CA LEU A 346 -3.29 -23.24 -2.77
C LEU A 346 -4.74 -23.36 -3.22
N GLN A 347 -5.32 -22.29 -3.75
CA GLN A 347 -6.69 -22.29 -4.23
C GLN A 347 -6.91 -23.36 -5.30
N GLU A 348 -6.02 -23.43 -6.28
CA GLU A 348 -6.08 -24.43 -7.35
C GLU A 348 -5.85 -25.85 -6.83
N LYS A 349 -4.84 -26.05 -5.99
CA LYS A 349 -4.46 -27.34 -5.43
C LYS A 349 -5.54 -27.94 -4.52
N MET A 350 -6.24 -27.11 -3.75
CA MET A 350 -7.26 -27.53 -2.79
C MET A 350 -8.69 -27.43 -3.33
N ASN A 351 -8.92 -26.88 -4.51
CA ASN A 351 -10.24 -26.60 -5.08
C ASN A 351 -11.15 -25.77 -4.15
N LEU A 352 -10.57 -24.81 -3.41
CA LEU A 352 -11.27 -23.91 -2.50
C LEU A 352 -11.77 -22.65 -3.21
N LYS A 353 -12.89 -22.12 -2.75
CA LYS A 353 -13.37 -20.81 -3.17
C LYS A 353 -12.59 -19.72 -2.42
N LEU A 354 -12.34 -18.59 -3.08
CA LEU A 354 -11.62 -17.46 -2.50
C LEU A 354 -12.57 -16.49 -1.80
N CYS A 355 -12.15 -16.00 -0.61
CA CYS A 355 -12.82 -14.97 0.16
C CYS A 355 -11.82 -13.87 0.55
N GLU A 356 -12.08 -12.63 0.14
CA GLU A 356 -11.17 -11.48 0.33
C GLU A 356 -11.89 -10.31 1.01
N PRO A 357 -12.02 -10.33 2.34
CA PRO A 357 -12.82 -9.35 3.09
C PRO A 357 -12.35 -7.90 2.94
N LEU A 358 -11.06 -7.68 2.64
CA LEU A 358 -10.42 -6.36 2.64
C LEU A 358 -10.16 -5.82 1.24
N ARG A 359 -10.59 -6.52 0.19
CA ARG A 359 -10.28 -6.18 -1.21
C ARG A 359 -10.66 -4.76 -1.66
N LEU A 360 -11.53 -4.09 -0.91
CA LEU A 360 -12.00 -2.74 -1.18
C LEU A 360 -11.29 -1.66 -0.34
N LEU A 361 -10.39 -2.03 0.56
CA LEU A 361 -9.75 -1.11 1.50
C LEU A 361 -8.32 -0.77 1.10
N PHE A 362 -7.95 0.49 1.25
CA PHE A 362 -6.55 0.92 1.31
C PHE A 362 -5.93 0.55 2.67
N LYS A 363 -4.59 0.55 2.75
CA LYS A 363 -3.85 0.13 3.95
C LYS A 363 -4.18 0.96 5.21
N ASP A 364 -4.37 2.25 5.05
CA ASP A 364 -4.77 3.15 6.14
C ASP A 364 -6.22 2.91 6.59
N GLU A 365 -7.12 2.58 5.64
CA GLU A 365 -8.49 2.18 5.97
C GLU A 365 -8.53 0.86 6.73
N VAL A 366 -7.69 -0.13 6.37
CA VAL A 366 -7.56 -1.39 7.13
C VAL A 366 -7.20 -1.12 8.57
N ARG A 367 -6.26 -0.20 8.84
CA ARG A 367 -5.90 0.19 10.21
C ARG A 367 -7.04 0.88 10.94
N ARG A 368 -7.79 1.75 10.26
CA ARG A 368 -8.99 2.40 10.83
C ARG A 368 -10.07 1.36 11.18
N VAL A 369 -10.31 0.40 10.30
CA VAL A 369 -11.22 -0.73 10.54
C VAL A 369 -10.75 -1.60 11.70
N GLY A 370 -9.45 -1.88 11.80
CA GLY A 370 -8.88 -2.62 12.94
C GLY A 370 -9.14 -1.92 14.29
N ARG A 371 -9.00 -0.59 14.36
CA ARG A 371 -9.33 0.19 15.57
C ARG A 371 -10.82 0.13 15.90
N GLU A 372 -11.68 0.28 14.92
CA GLU A 372 -13.14 0.18 15.10
C GLU A 372 -13.59 -1.21 15.53
N LEU A 373 -12.88 -2.26 15.12
CA LEU A 373 -13.07 -3.63 15.60
C LEU A 373 -12.56 -3.86 17.03
N GLY A 374 -11.90 -2.88 17.65
CA GLY A 374 -11.35 -2.98 19.01
C GLY A 374 -10.05 -3.76 19.09
N MET A 375 -9.31 -3.88 18.01
CA MET A 375 -8.03 -4.58 18.03
C MET A 375 -6.97 -3.78 18.80
N PRO A 376 -6.03 -4.47 19.49
CA PRO A 376 -4.93 -3.81 20.21
C PRO A 376 -4.08 -2.93 19.29
N GLU A 377 -3.73 -1.72 19.75
CA GLU A 377 -3.00 -0.74 18.93
C GLU A 377 -1.64 -1.26 18.46
N HIS A 378 -0.95 -2.07 19.26
CA HIS A 378 0.34 -2.65 18.89
C HIS A 378 0.27 -3.62 17.69
N LEU A 379 -0.90 -4.23 17.40
CA LEU A 379 -1.13 -5.02 16.18
C LEU A 379 -1.41 -4.13 14.98
N ILE A 380 -2.08 -3.00 15.21
CA ILE A 380 -2.51 -2.07 14.15
C ILE A 380 -1.34 -1.21 13.66
N THR A 381 -0.50 -0.71 14.60
CA THR A 381 0.63 0.18 14.28
C THR A 381 1.92 -0.57 13.97
N ARG A 382 1.86 -1.88 13.92
CA ARG A 382 3.02 -2.71 13.63
C ARG A 382 3.67 -2.29 12.30
N HIS A 383 5.00 -2.14 12.33
CA HIS A 383 5.77 -1.88 11.12
C HIS A 383 5.58 -3.03 10.11
N PRO A 384 5.59 -2.72 8.80
CA PRO A 384 5.63 -3.76 7.80
C PRO A 384 6.78 -4.72 8.06
N PHE A 385 6.50 -6.02 7.92
CA PHE A 385 7.49 -7.06 8.05
C PHE A 385 7.39 -7.99 6.85
N PRO A 386 8.50 -8.29 6.16
CA PRO A 386 8.44 -9.08 4.94
C PRO A 386 7.98 -10.51 5.20
N GLY A 387 7.28 -11.12 4.24
CA GLY A 387 6.83 -12.51 4.35
C GLY A 387 7.94 -13.51 4.67
N PRO A 388 9.14 -13.43 4.05
CA PRO A 388 10.29 -14.27 4.42
C PRO A 388 10.89 -13.97 5.80
N GLY A 389 10.36 -13.01 6.53
CA GLY A 389 10.85 -12.66 7.86
C GLY A 389 12.28 -12.15 7.87
N LEU A 390 13.06 -12.57 8.86
CA LEU A 390 14.46 -12.20 9.00
C LEU A 390 15.38 -12.82 7.93
N ALA A 391 14.89 -13.77 7.14
CA ALA A 391 15.67 -14.40 6.07
C ALA A 391 16.26 -13.40 5.07
N VAL A 392 15.50 -12.35 4.72
CA VAL A 392 15.95 -11.29 3.78
C VAL A 392 16.80 -10.21 4.47
N ARG A 393 17.09 -10.39 5.76
CA ARG A 393 17.96 -9.54 6.55
C ARG A 393 19.24 -10.26 7.01
N ILE A 394 19.42 -11.51 6.58
CA ILE A 394 20.67 -12.28 6.75
C ILE A 394 21.31 -12.42 5.38
N LEU A 395 22.32 -11.60 5.09
CA LEU A 395 23.02 -11.67 3.82
C LEU A 395 23.87 -12.94 3.78
N GLY A 396 23.65 -13.75 2.75
CA GLY A 396 24.27 -15.06 2.60
C GLY A 396 23.39 -16.21 3.10
N ASP A 397 24.03 -17.32 3.53
CA ASP A 397 23.33 -18.52 4.01
C ASP A 397 22.65 -18.30 5.37
N ILE A 398 21.54 -18.99 5.60
CA ILE A 398 20.73 -18.90 6.82
C ILE A 398 21.07 -20.08 7.73
N THR A 399 21.38 -19.79 8.99
CA THR A 399 21.58 -20.80 10.05
C THR A 399 20.81 -20.40 11.32
N PRO A 400 20.42 -21.36 12.16
CA PRO A 400 19.75 -21.06 13.44
C PRO A 400 20.57 -20.09 14.33
N GLU A 401 21.90 -20.19 14.31
CA GLU A 401 22.80 -19.28 15.03
C GLU A 401 22.67 -17.84 14.52
N LYS A 402 22.74 -17.63 13.20
CA LYS A 402 22.61 -16.30 12.57
C LYS A 402 21.25 -15.68 12.83
N VAL A 403 20.20 -16.48 12.74
CA VAL A 403 18.84 -16.03 13.07
C VAL A 403 18.75 -15.56 14.52
N ARG A 404 19.28 -16.31 15.47
CA ARG A 404 19.28 -15.93 16.88
C ARG A 404 20.03 -14.62 17.11
N ILE A 405 21.23 -14.48 16.54
CA ILE A 405 22.03 -13.24 16.61
C ILE A 405 21.21 -12.05 16.10
N LEU A 406 20.57 -12.22 14.94
CA LEU A 406 19.75 -11.17 14.35
C LEU A 406 18.50 -10.87 15.16
N GLN A 407 17.80 -11.88 15.68
CA GLN A 407 16.66 -11.73 16.57
C GLN A 407 17.01 -10.91 17.81
N ASP A 408 18.14 -11.21 18.45
CA ASP A 408 18.58 -10.50 19.66
C ASP A 408 18.94 -9.03 19.35
N ALA A 409 19.64 -8.78 18.23
CA ALA A 409 19.98 -7.42 17.81
C ALA A 409 18.74 -6.60 17.38
N ASP A 410 17.84 -7.22 16.62
CA ASP A 410 16.60 -6.59 16.16
C ASP A 410 15.66 -6.24 17.33
N ASP A 411 15.56 -7.12 18.32
CA ASP A 411 14.78 -6.91 19.54
C ASP A 411 15.26 -5.67 20.32
N ILE A 412 16.59 -5.54 20.50
CA ILE A 412 17.20 -4.36 21.15
C ILE A 412 16.88 -3.08 20.38
N PHE A 413 17.00 -3.11 19.06
CA PHE A 413 16.75 -1.92 18.25
C PHE A 413 15.27 -1.53 18.25
N ILE A 414 14.35 -2.47 18.03
CA ILE A 414 12.91 -2.21 18.00
C ILE A 414 12.39 -1.77 19.36
N GLN A 415 12.84 -2.44 20.45
CA GLN A 415 12.45 -2.04 21.81
C GLN A 415 13.01 -0.65 22.13
N GLY A 416 14.24 -0.37 21.75
CA GLY A 416 14.84 0.95 21.92
C GLY A 416 14.04 2.05 21.20
N LEU A 417 13.56 1.81 19.97
CA LEU A 417 12.69 2.76 19.27
C LEU A 417 11.40 3.04 20.05
N ARG A 418 10.83 2.01 20.68
CA ARG A 418 9.62 2.14 21.52
C ARG A 418 9.90 2.94 22.79
N ASP A 419 10.97 2.61 23.50
CA ASP A 419 11.35 3.24 24.76
C ASP A 419 11.67 4.72 24.60
N TRP A 420 12.16 5.14 23.43
CA TRP A 420 12.45 6.53 23.10
C TRP A 420 11.30 7.26 22.39
N GLY A 421 10.15 6.62 22.18
CA GLY A 421 9.01 7.22 21.47
C GLY A 421 9.28 7.51 20.00
N LEU A 422 10.21 6.78 19.39
CA LEU A 422 10.62 6.94 17.99
C LEU A 422 9.92 5.93 17.04
N TYR A 423 9.30 4.87 17.59
CA TYR A 423 8.72 3.78 16.81
C TYR A 423 7.68 4.27 15.80
N ASP A 424 6.74 5.11 16.22
CA ASP A 424 5.67 5.60 15.37
C ASP A 424 6.11 6.71 14.39
N GLN A 425 7.34 7.23 14.56
CA GLN A 425 7.93 8.21 13.65
C GLN A 425 8.62 7.56 12.44
N VAL A 426 8.79 6.24 12.49
CA VAL A 426 9.48 5.44 11.48
C VAL A 426 8.47 4.54 10.80
N TRP A 427 8.50 4.47 9.46
CA TRP A 427 7.61 3.61 8.70
C TRP A 427 7.98 2.12 8.82
N GLN A 428 9.29 1.84 8.78
CA GLN A 428 9.85 0.49 8.95
C GLN A 428 11.25 0.57 9.55
N ALA A 429 11.56 -0.34 10.46
CA ALA A 429 12.88 -0.49 11.03
C ALA A 429 13.25 -1.96 11.20
N GLY A 430 14.56 -2.22 11.20
CA GLY A 430 15.12 -3.55 11.45
C GLY A 430 16.64 -3.55 11.43
N VAL A 431 17.19 -4.69 11.79
CA VAL A 431 18.62 -4.95 11.76
C VAL A 431 18.94 -5.92 10.63
N ILE A 432 20.05 -5.72 9.96
CA ILE A 432 20.58 -6.58 8.90
C ILE A 432 21.88 -7.21 9.40
N LEU A 433 21.99 -8.54 9.29
CA LEU A 433 23.24 -9.25 9.60
C LEU A 433 24.12 -9.31 8.35
N LEU A 434 25.28 -8.66 8.45
CA LEU A 434 26.24 -8.58 7.34
C LEU A 434 27.11 -9.86 7.25
N PRO A 435 27.52 -10.29 6.05
CA PRO A 435 28.30 -11.51 5.83
C PRO A 435 29.80 -11.32 6.15
N VAL A 436 30.14 -10.23 6.82
CA VAL A 436 31.53 -9.86 7.12
C VAL A 436 31.81 -10.00 8.61
N GLN A 437 33.02 -10.42 8.93
CA GLN A 437 33.58 -10.38 10.27
C GLN A 437 34.55 -9.22 10.39
N SER A 438 34.47 -8.51 11.49
CA SER A 438 35.37 -7.39 11.79
C SER A 438 36.26 -7.68 13.00
N VAL A 439 37.43 -7.07 13.00
CA VAL A 439 38.32 -7.10 14.17
C VAL A 439 37.73 -6.20 15.24
N GLY A 440 37.59 -6.72 16.44
CA GLY A 440 37.22 -5.98 17.65
C GLY A 440 38.25 -6.22 18.74
N VAL A 441 38.19 -5.40 19.77
CA VAL A 441 38.95 -5.58 21.01
C VAL A 441 37.92 -5.59 22.14
N MET A 442 37.79 -6.72 22.82
CA MET A 442 36.91 -6.90 23.97
C MET A 442 37.74 -7.33 25.17
N GLY A 443 37.83 -6.47 26.17
CA GLY A 443 38.84 -6.63 27.21
C GLY A 443 40.24 -6.47 26.62
N ASP A 444 41.16 -7.37 26.94
CA ASP A 444 42.55 -7.36 26.43
C ASP A 444 42.74 -8.30 25.22
N GLU A 445 41.66 -8.88 24.66
CA GLU A 445 41.74 -9.86 23.58
C GLU A 445 41.17 -9.31 22.26
N ARG A 446 41.76 -9.73 21.14
CA ARG A 446 41.18 -9.50 19.80
C ARG A 446 40.04 -10.45 19.54
N THR A 447 38.92 -9.91 19.07
CA THR A 447 37.75 -10.68 18.63
C THR A 447 37.54 -10.55 17.13
N TYR A 448 36.96 -11.60 16.54
CA TYR A 448 36.55 -11.62 15.12
C TYR A 448 35.08 -11.98 15.09
N GLU A 449 34.23 -10.96 15.09
CA GLU A 449 32.78 -11.15 15.17
C GLU A 449 32.08 -10.41 14.03
N ARG A 450 30.80 -10.61 13.88
CA ARG A 450 30.01 -10.08 12.79
C ARG A 450 29.72 -8.59 12.96
N ALA A 451 29.44 -7.95 11.84
CA ALA A 451 28.87 -6.61 11.80
C ALA A 451 27.37 -6.68 11.51
N VAL A 452 26.62 -5.73 12.08
CA VAL A 452 25.20 -5.51 11.76
C VAL A 452 24.99 -4.09 11.25
N ALA A 453 23.98 -3.92 10.37
CA ALA A 453 23.52 -2.61 9.94
C ALA A 453 22.11 -2.36 10.51
N LEU A 454 21.94 -1.22 11.16
CA LEU A 454 20.61 -0.72 11.51
C LEU A 454 20.01 -0.05 10.29
N ARG A 455 18.77 -0.33 10.00
CA ARG A 455 17.98 0.30 8.94
C ARG A 455 16.69 0.85 9.53
N ALA A 456 16.42 2.14 9.35
CA ALA A 456 15.15 2.77 9.67
C ALA A 456 14.80 3.75 8.56
N VAL A 457 13.57 3.71 8.08
CA VAL A 457 13.12 4.55 6.96
C VAL A 457 11.80 5.23 7.28
N THR A 458 11.63 6.42 6.72
CA THR A 458 10.37 7.14 6.64
C THR A 458 9.80 7.01 5.23
N SER A 459 8.51 6.77 5.11
CA SER A 459 7.81 6.67 3.82
C SER A 459 6.32 6.93 4.03
N THR A 460 5.62 7.31 2.97
CA THR A 460 4.16 7.42 2.95
C THR A 460 3.50 6.27 2.18
N ASP A 461 4.19 5.73 1.18
CA ASP A 461 3.62 4.81 0.19
C ASP A 461 4.49 3.57 -0.11
N ALA A 462 5.66 3.47 0.51
CA ALA A 462 6.69 2.47 0.25
C ALA A 462 7.32 2.53 -1.16
N MET A 463 6.85 3.38 -2.06
CA MET A 463 7.43 3.55 -3.41
C MET A 463 8.73 4.37 -3.31
N THR A 464 8.69 5.43 -2.52
CA THR A 464 9.85 6.24 -2.14
C THR A 464 10.05 6.17 -0.63
N ALA A 465 11.29 6.15 -0.18
CA ALA A 465 11.62 6.17 1.24
C ALA A 465 12.92 6.94 1.47
N ASP A 466 12.95 7.63 2.58
CA ASP A 466 14.16 8.27 3.06
C ASP A 466 14.64 7.60 4.35
N TRP A 467 15.94 7.65 4.64
CA TRP A 467 16.44 7.12 5.90
C TRP A 467 15.97 8.00 7.07
N ALA A 468 15.64 7.41 8.20
CA ALA A 468 15.16 8.13 9.36
C ALA A 468 16.31 8.83 10.08
N HIS A 469 16.16 10.13 10.37
CA HIS A 469 17.14 10.91 11.13
C HIS A 469 16.99 10.64 12.63
N LEU A 470 17.45 9.49 13.08
CA LEU A 470 17.43 9.13 14.49
C LEU A 470 18.47 9.92 15.29
N PRO A 471 18.21 10.27 16.56
CA PRO A 471 19.17 10.98 17.42
C PRO A 471 20.50 10.22 17.56
N TYR A 472 21.62 10.92 17.52
CA TYR A 472 22.95 10.28 17.65
C TYR A 472 23.13 9.58 19.00
N GLU A 473 22.57 10.15 20.07
CA GLU A 473 22.58 9.55 21.42
C GLU A 473 21.83 8.22 21.43
N PHE A 474 20.70 8.13 20.72
CA PHE A 474 19.95 6.90 20.54
C PHE A 474 20.78 5.86 19.79
N LEU A 475 21.35 6.23 18.64
CA LEU A 475 22.19 5.33 17.84
C LEU A 475 23.41 4.83 18.64
N GLY A 476 24.06 5.71 19.39
CA GLY A 476 25.17 5.37 20.27
C GLY A 476 24.77 4.39 21.37
N LYS A 477 23.60 4.61 22.01
CA LYS A 477 23.07 3.71 23.03
C LYS A 477 22.77 2.32 22.44
N ILE A 478 22.04 2.27 21.31
CA ILE A 478 21.67 1.00 20.66
C ILE A 478 22.92 0.22 20.21
N SER A 479 23.91 0.91 19.65
CA SER A 479 25.18 0.29 19.28
C SER A 479 25.86 -0.37 20.48
N ASN A 480 25.96 0.34 21.60
CA ASN A 480 26.53 -0.18 22.84
C ASN A 480 25.72 -1.36 23.40
N ASP A 481 24.39 -1.25 23.40
CA ASP A 481 23.53 -2.32 23.90
C ASP A 481 23.64 -3.58 23.06
N ILE A 482 23.70 -3.48 21.74
CA ILE A 482 23.87 -4.63 20.84
C ILE A 482 25.22 -5.29 21.07
N ILE A 483 26.31 -4.52 21.04
CA ILE A 483 27.68 -5.06 21.20
C ILE A 483 27.85 -5.76 22.57
N ASN A 484 27.27 -5.22 23.62
CA ASN A 484 27.41 -5.77 24.96
C ASN A 484 26.49 -6.96 25.25
N LYS A 485 25.33 -7.04 24.62
CA LYS A 485 24.30 -8.06 24.94
C LYS A 485 24.18 -9.17 23.90
N VAL A 486 24.60 -8.92 22.65
CA VAL A 486 24.49 -9.88 21.55
C VAL A 486 25.84 -10.52 21.27
N LYS A 487 26.01 -11.77 21.69
CA LYS A 487 27.24 -12.52 21.38
C LYS A 487 27.37 -12.78 19.88
N GLY A 488 28.53 -12.50 19.32
CA GLY A 488 28.80 -12.67 17.90
C GLY A 488 28.70 -11.39 17.08
N VAL A 489 28.51 -10.23 17.72
CA VAL A 489 28.46 -8.91 17.09
C VAL A 489 29.45 -7.96 17.80
N ASN A 490 30.39 -7.40 17.06
CA ASN A 490 31.32 -6.40 17.57
C ASN A 490 31.31 -5.06 16.81
N ARG A 491 30.40 -4.90 15.83
CA ARG A 491 30.29 -3.68 15.04
C ARG A 491 28.85 -3.39 14.63
N VAL A 492 28.43 -2.15 14.80
CA VAL A 492 27.13 -1.64 14.38
C VAL A 492 27.32 -0.47 13.42
N THR A 493 26.59 -0.47 12.30
CA THR A 493 26.53 0.61 11.32
C THR A 493 25.08 1.11 11.17
N TYR A 494 24.88 2.27 10.57
CA TYR A 494 23.56 2.80 10.23
C TYR A 494 23.48 3.06 8.74
N ASP A 495 22.48 2.49 8.05
CA ASP A 495 22.25 2.67 6.63
C ASP A 495 21.49 3.97 6.36
N ILE A 496 22.16 4.90 5.66
CA ILE A 496 21.66 6.24 5.30
C ILE A 496 21.25 6.33 3.82
N SER A 497 20.91 5.21 3.19
CA SER A 497 20.53 5.19 1.77
C SER A 497 19.05 5.44 1.59
N SER A 498 18.69 6.31 0.63
CA SER A 498 17.30 6.58 0.25
C SER A 498 16.82 5.62 -0.84
N LYS A 499 15.53 5.41 -0.94
CA LYS A 499 14.89 4.66 -2.05
C LYS A 499 14.16 5.64 -2.99
N PRO A 500 14.47 5.71 -4.28
CA PRO A 500 15.63 5.12 -4.94
C PRO A 500 16.96 5.78 -4.55
N PRO A 501 18.15 5.23 -4.85
CA PRO A 501 18.39 4.00 -5.64
C PRO A 501 18.35 2.71 -4.82
N ALA A 502 18.48 2.79 -3.47
CA ALA A 502 18.40 1.60 -2.64
C ALA A 502 16.95 1.08 -2.52
N THR A 503 16.81 -0.10 -1.94
CA THR A 503 15.53 -0.67 -1.50
C THR A 503 15.32 -0.46 0.00
N ILE A 504 14.14 -0.76 0.52
CA ILE A 504 13.88 -0.70 1.97
C ILE A 504 14.56 -1.90 2.65
N GLU A 505 14.27 -3.12 2.20
CA GLU A 505 14.99 -4.33 2.61
C GLU A 505 16.26 -4.49 1.76
N TRP A 506 17.25 -5.20 2.28
CA TRP A 506 18.54 -5.39 1.59
C TRP A 506 18.53 -6.58 0.62
N GLU A 507 17.68 -7.60 0.86
CA GLU A 507 17.43 -8.72 -0.05
C GLU A 507 15.97 -8.86 -0.46
#